data_7539b49fdcc1806ce8f2b0bead52c9ee
#
_entry.id   7539b49fdcc1806ce8f2b0bead52c9ee
#
_cell.length_a   1.000
_cell.length_b   1.000
_cell.length_c   1.000
_cell.angle_alpha   90.00
_cell.angle_beta   90.00
_cell.angle_gamma   90.00
#
_symmetry.space_group_name_H-M   'P 1'
#
loop_
_entity.id
_entity.type
_entity.pdbx_description
1 polymer ?
#
loop_
_entity_poly.entity_id
_entity_poly.type
_entity_poly.pdbx_seq_one_letter_code
_entity_poly.pdbx_strand_id
1 'polypeptide(L)'
;MKKIILVFLLLLCLLAAGCAAQPEPIAPELPSDEEETCGPGGPYEMTCRIVTGAKSGTLLLAEHGDALSGVYTLDTQSLSKGILPEEPLQDGQLINVYYGAFTEAWPMNFGGVSSIELVDGGMDDRCALYLRVLEDLWEKDSGLNDGLEVIGVDLSQTSLAPSERSAVAWAFAESHEANLVEGSLEELTEQGYITATPISSTGSGVDLNEPKYYFYSWENGCHFSIIEQPMEDTYSLTPVTFDAQKWRSSLGAYFFSNCTAVQSALGEWSDYTIGSEMIS
;
A
#
# COMPACT_ATOMS: atom_id res chain seq x y z
N MET A 1 -9.51 2.80 -60.54
CA MET A 1 -10.42 2.38 -59.45
C MET A 1 -11.58 1.49 -59.87
N LYS A 2 -11.78 1.15 -61.14
CA LYS A 2 -12.88 0.30 -61.64
C LYS A 2 -12.49 -1.18 -61.85
N LYS A 3 -11.23 -1.57 -61.68
CA LYS A 3 -10.74 -2.96 -61.88
C LYS A 3 -10.60 -3.80 -60.59
N ILE A 4 -10.67 -3.18 -59.42
CA ILE A 4 -10.55 -3.88 -58.11
C ILE A 4 -11.88 -4.37 -57.60
N ILE A 5 -13.00 -3.77 -58.02
CA ILE A 5 -14.37 -4.17 -57.57
C ILE A 5 -14.84 -5.45 -58.28
N LEU A 6 -14.31 -5.77 -59.47
CA LEU A 6 -14.75 -6.93 -60.22
C LEU A 6 -14.16 -8.25 -59.71
N VAL A 7 -13.02 -8.20 -59.03
CA VAL A 7 -12.36 -9.42 -58.50
C VAL A 7 -13.01 -9.84 -57.14
N PHE A 8 -13.58 -8.90 -56.41
CA PHE A 8 -14.27 -9.24 -55.15
C PHE A 8 -15.66 -9.86 -55.35
N LEU A 9 -16.31 -9.60 -56.49
CA LEU A 9 -17.62 -10.16 -56.78
C LEU A 9 -17.59 -11.62 -57.33
N LEU A 10 -16.44 -12.05 -57.84
CA LEU A 10 -16.25 -13.40 -58.39
C LEU A 10 -15.85 -14.43 -57.32
N LEU A 11 -15.39 -13.97 -56.13
CA LEU A 11 -14.99 -14.85 -55.05
C LEU A 11 -16.16 -15.21 -54.10
N LEU A 12 -17.33 -14.56 -54.25
CA LEU A 12 -18.50 -14.78 -53.39
C LEU A 12 -19.48 -15.85 -53.94
N CYS A 13 -19.27 -16.36 -55.15
CA CYS A 13 -20.18 -17.31 -55.80
C CYS A 13 -19.75 -18.79 -55.75
N LEU A 14 -18.68 -19.15 -55.03
CA LEU A 14 -18.14 -20.51 -54.96
C LEU A 14 -18.35 -21.26 -53.63
N LEU A 15 -19.18 -20.73 -52.73
CA LEU A 15 -19.47 -21.38 -51.44
C LEU A 15 -20.89 -21.89 -51.26
N ALA A 16 -21.60 -22.24 -52.34
CA ALA A 16 -22.94 -22.79 -52.25
C ALA A 16 -23.07 -24.11 -53.02
N ALA A 17 -22.40 -25.18 -52.57
CA ALA A 17 -22.80 -26.57 -52.91
C ALA A 17 -21.99 -27.53 -52.01
N GLY A 18 -22.64 -28.15 -51.04
CA GLY A 18 -22.04 -29.22 -50.23
C GLY A 18 -22.81 -29.50 -48.93
N CYS A 19 -24.09 -29.80 -49.00
CA CYS A 19 -24.79 -30.51 -47.91
C CYS A 19 -24.40 -31.98 -47.95
N ALA A 20 -23.38 -32.37 -47.18
CA ALA A 20 -23.19 -33.74 -46.75
C ALA A 20 -23.47 -33.77 -45.25
N ALA A 21 -24.44 -34.58 -44.83
CA ALA A 21 -24.74 -34.79 -43.42
C ALA A 21 -23.50 -35.39 -42.73
N GLN A 22 -22.88 -34.60 -41.85
CA GLN A 22 -21.90 -35.11 -40.91
C GLN A 22 -22.63 -35.68 -39.68
N PRO A 23 -22.18 -36.83 -39.15
CA PRO A 23 -22.69 -37.29 -37.86
C PRO A 23 -22.40 -36.24 -36.79
N GLU A 24 -23.35 -35.97 -35.90
CA GLU A 24 -23.19 -35.07 -34.75
C GLU A 24 -21.98 -35.50 -33.95
N PRO A 25 -21.03 -34.57 -33.65
CA PRO A 25 -19.99 -34.88 -32.69
C PRO A 25 -20.68 -35.08 -31.33
N ILE A 26 -20.46 -36.24 -30.73
CA ILE A 26 -20.77 -36.50 -29.33
C ILE A 26 -20.05 -35.38 -28.55
N ALA A 27 -20.82 -34.46 -27.96
CA ALA A 27 -20.28 -33.47 -27.05
C ALA A 27 -19.53 -34.24 -25.96
N PRO A 28 -18.26 -33.88 -25.64
CA PRO A 28 -17.65 -34.44 -24.47
C PRO A 28 -18.56 -34.09 -23.29
N GLU A 29 -18.98 -35.10 -22.52
CA GLU A 29 -19.59 -34.88 -21.21
C GLU A 29 -18.65 -33.96 -20.46
N LEU A 30 -19.11 -32.74 -20.20
CA LEU A 30 -18.47 -31.90 -19.17
C LEU A 30 -18.39 -32.78 -17.93
N PRO A 31 -17.20 -32.87 -17.30
CA PRO A 31 -17.10 -33.48 -15.98
C PRO A 31 -18.21 -32.84 -15.14
N SER A 32 -19.04 -33.68 -14.53
CA SER A 32 -20.04 -33.27 -13.55
C SER A 32 -19.30 -32.38 -12.57
N ASP A 33 -19.80 -31.15 -12.39
CA ASP A 33 -19.39 -30.27 -11.33
C ASP A 33 -19.37 -31.11 -10.04
N GLU A 34 -18.15 -31.60 -9.66
CA GLU A 34 -17.89 -31.97 -8.29
C GLU A 34 -18.12 -30.64 -7.58
N GLU A 35 -19.25 -30.52 -6.87
CA GLU A 35 -19.40 -29.49 -5.85
C GLU A 35 -18.17 -29.63 -4.94
N GLU A 36 -17.14 -28.80 -5.21
CA GLU A 36 -16.13 -28.54 -4.23
C GLU A 36 -16.90 -28.10 -2.99
N THR A 37 -16.99 -29.00 -2.03
CA THR A 37 -17.53 -28.68 -0.71
C THR A 37 -16.59 -27.64 -0.14
N CYS A 38 -16.90 -26.36 -0.41
CA CYS A 38 -16.30 -25.24 0.29
C CYS A 38 -16.39 -25.55 1.77
N GLY A 39 -15.26 -25.52 2.47
CA GLY A 39 -15.23 -25.53 3.92
C GLY A 39 -16.16 -24.46 4.48
N PRO A 40 -16.32 -24.33 5.80
CA PRO A 40 -17.29 -23.41 6.42
C PRO A 40 -17.08 -21.93 6.08
N GLY A 41 -16.13 -21.62 5.21
CA GLY A 41 -15.80 -20.29 4.69
C GLY A 41 -16.29 -20.07 3.25
N GLY A 42 -16.27 -18.85 2.74
CA GLY A 42 -16.48 -18.50 1.33
C GLY A 42 -15.51 -19.25 0.40
N PRO A 43 -15.67 -19.09 -0.93
CA PRO A 43 -14.84 -19.80 -1.89
C PRO A 43 -13.36 -19.38 -1.88
N TYR A 44 -13.05 -18.24 -1.24
CA TYR A 44 -11.69 -17.69 -1.20
C TYR A 44 -11.23 -17.46 0.24
N GLU A 45 -9.94 -17.63 0.46
CA GLU A 45 -9.23 -17.39 1.71
C GLU A 45 -8.10 -16.40 1.46
N MET A 46 -7.89 -15.47 2.40
CA MET A 46 -6.80 -14.53 2.37
C MET A 46 -6.27 -14.29 3.78
N THR A 47 -4.96 -14.41 3.95
CA THR A 47 -4.29 -14.03 5.19
C THR A 47 -3.97 -12.54 5.15
N CYS A 48 -4.38 -11.81 6.17
CA CYS A 48 -4.17 -10.38 6.29
C CYS A 48 -3.62 -10.02 7.68
N ARG A 49 -2.80 -8.96 7.71
CA ARG A 49 -2.46 -8.27 8.96
C ARG A 49 -3.46 -7.17 9.24
N ILE A 50 -3.93 -7.07 10.47
CA ILE A 50 -4.73 -5.94 10.93
C ILE A 50 -3.76 -4.78 11.17
N VAL A 51 -3.81 -3.75 10.32
CA VAL A 51 -2.96 -2.56 10.43
C VAL A 51 -3.51 -1.61 11.49
N THR A 52 -4.82 -1.37 11.47
CA THR A 52 -5.52 -0.55 12.46
C THR A 52 -7.02 -0.86 12.43
N GLY A 53 -7.76 -0.33 13.40
CA GLY A 53 -9.22 -0.35 13.39
C GLY A 53 -9.88 -1.43 14.25
N ALA A 54 -9.12 -2.30 14.91
CA ALA A 54 -9.69 -3.36 15.75
C ALA A 54 -10.62 -2.83 16.85
N LYS A 55 -10.34 -1.65 17.40
CA LYS A 55 -11.16 -1.00 18.42
C LYS A 55 -12.37 -0.25 17.85
N SER A 56 -12.27 0.30 16.63
CA SER A 56 -13.35 1.06 15.98
C SER A 56 -14.38 0.16 15.30
N GLY A 57 -13.98 -1.05 14.94
CA GLY A 57 -14.81 -2.01 14.22
C GLY A 57 -14.73 -1.89 12.69
N THR A 58 -13.99 -0.94 12.16
CA THR A 58 -13.64 -0.89 10.74
C THR A 58 -12.15 -1.19 10.61
N LEU A 59 -11.82 -2.41 10.21
CA LEU A 59 -10.45 -2.85 10.06
C LEU A 59 -9.84 -2.31 8.76
N LEU A 60 -8.59 -1.84 8.84
CA LEU A 60 -7.70 -1.70 7.71
C LEU A 60 -6.75 -2.90 7.70
N LEU A 61 -6.72 -3.62 6.60
CA LEU A 61 -6.04 -4.89 6.44
C LEU A 61 -5.00 -4.81 5.34
N ALA A 62 -3.81 -5.33 5.59
CA ALA A 62 -2.77 -5.54 4.60
C ALA A 62 -2.68 -7.03 4.27
N GLU A 63 -2.72 -7.39 3.00
CA GLU A 63 -2.53 -8.77 2.56
C GLU A 63 -1.15 -9.27 2.98
N HIS A 64 -1.10 -10.45 3.63
CA HIS A 64 0.15 -11.00 4.13
C HIS A 64 0.82 -11.89 3.08
N GLY A 65 2.06 -11.52 2.68
CA GLY A 65 2.86 -12.25 1.72
C GLY A 65 3.87 -11.35 0.99
N ASP A 66 4.94 -11.93 0.46
CA ASP A 66 6.09 -11.18 -0.07
C ASP A 66 5.84 -10.51 -1.43
N ALA A 67 4.79 -10.90 -2.14
CA ALA A 67 4.59 -10.49 -3.54
C ALA A 67 3.36 -9.60 -3.77
N LEU A 68 2.57 -9.32 -2.72
CA LEU A 68 1.25 -8.73 -2.85
C LEU A 68 1.20 -7.36 -2.17
N SER A 69 0.44 -6.45 -2.75
CA SER A 69 0.27 -5.08 -2.25
C SER A 69 -1.20 -4.77 -1.95
N GLY A 70 -2.02 -5.79 -1.71
CA GLY A 70 -3.44 -5.64 -1.44
C GLY A 70 -3.70 -4.95 -0.10
N VAL A 71 -4.50 -3.88 -0.13
CA VAL A 71 -4.99 -3.17 1.05
C VAL A 71 -6.51 -3.24 1.04
N TYR A 72 -7.08 -3.64 2.17
CA TYR A 72 -8.50 -3.91 2.29
C TYR A 72 -9.10 -3.23 3.50
N THR A 73 -10.39 -2.95 3.43
CA THR A 73 -11.19 -2.55 4.58
C THR A 73 -12.27 -3.59 4.87
N LEU A 74 -12.62 -3.72 6.15
CA LEU A 74 -13.66 -4.63 6.59
C LEU A 74 -14.43 -4.04 7.77
N ASP A 75 -15.71 -3.75 7.56
CA ASP A 75 -16.61 -3.35 8.64
C ASP A 75 -17.11 -4.59 9.41
N THR A 76 -16.51 -4.83 10.58
CA THR A 76 -16.86 -5.95 11.44
C THR A 76 -18.21 -5.78 12.14
N GLN A 77 -18.71 -4.53 12.24
CA GLN A 77 -20.00 -4.25 12.88
C GLN A 77 -21.18 -4.69 12.02
N SER A 78 -20.99 -4.75 10.70
CA SER A 78 -21.99 -5.23 9.74
C SER A 78 -22.05 -6.76 9.64
N LEU A 79 -21.08 -7.49 10.23
CA LEU A 79 -21.00 -8.94 10.12
C LEU A 79 -22.01 -9.64 11.05
N SER A 80 -22.51 -10.79 10.61
CA SER A 80 -23.41 -11.64 11.41
C SER A 80 -22.66 -12.26 12.59
N LYS A 81 -23.39 -12.59 13.65
CA LYS A 81 -22.83 -13.31 14.80
C LYS A 81 -22.26 -14.67 14.36
N GLY A 82 -21.06 -14.99 14.85
CA GLY A 82 -20.37 -16.25 14.57
C GLY A 82 -19.40 -16.17 13.39
N ILE A 83 -19.29 -15.02 12.70
CA ILE A 83 -18.26 -14.77 11.68
C ILE A 83 -16.94 -14.37 12.35
N LEU A 84 -17.03 -13.58 13.41
CA LEU A 84 -15.85 -13.14 14.18
C LEU A 84 -15.37 -14.24 15.13
N PRO A 85 -14.06 -14.31 15.42
CA PRO A 85 -13.53 -15.19 16.45
C PRO A 85 -14.07 -14.81 17.84
N GLU A 86 -14.00 -15.77 18.79
CA GLU A 86 -14.42 -15.51 20.19
C GLU A 86 -13.48 -14.53 20.90
N GLU A 87 -12.20 -14.56 20.56
CA GLU A 87 -11.18 -13.64 21.06
C GLU A 87 -11.28 -12.29 20.36
N PRO A 88 -11.12 -11.16 21.08
CA PRO A 88 -11.17 -9.84 20.47
C PRO A 88 -10.00 -9.64 19.52
N LEU A 89 -10.30 -9.08 18.34
CA LEU A 89 -9.30 -8.68 17.37
C LEU A 89 -8.43 -7.54 17.92
N GLN A 90 -7.15 -7.54 17.55
CA GLN A 90 -6.18 -6.51 17.92
C GLN A 90 -5.39 -6.05 16.70
N ASP A 91 -5.00 -4.78 16.67
CA ASP A 91 -4.08 -4.25 15.67
C ASP A 91 -2.75 -5.03 15.77
N GLY A 92 -2.16 -5.37 14.62
CA GLY A 92 -0.95 -6.19 14.56
C GLY A 92 -1.18 -7.71 14.45
N GLN A 93 -2.40 -8.22 14.66
CA GLN A 93 -2.69 -9.64 14.47
C GLN A 93 -2.76 -10.05 13.01
N LEU A 94 -2.39 -11.30 12.71
CA LEU A 94 -2.74 -11.96 11.46
C LEU A 94 -4.07 -12.67 11.59
N ILE A 95 -4.89 -12.55 10.55
CA ILE A 95 -6.18 -13.20 10.42
C ILE A 95 -6.31 -13.85 9.05
N ASN A 96 -7.03 -14.97 8.97
CA ASN A 96 -7.55 -15.49 7.73
C ASN A 96 -8.98 -14.98 7.54
N VAL A 97 -9.23 -14.35 6.41
CA VAL A 97 -10.56 -13.88 6.00
C VAL A 97 -11.09 -14.82 4.91
N TYR A 98 -12.23 -15.45 5.15
CA TYR A 98 -12.94 -16.26 4.17
C TYR A 98 -14.04 -15.42 3.54
N TYR A 99 -13.99 -15.23 2.22
CA TYR A 99 -14.82 -14.24 1.53
C TYR A 99 -15.32 -14.70 0.17
N GLY A 100 -16.35 -14.03 -0.36
CA GLY A 100 -16.92 -14.32 -1.67
C GLY A 100 -16.43 -13.41 -2.79
N ALA A 101 -16.10 -12.17 -2.48
CA ALA A 101 -15.67 -11.15 -3.44
C ALA A 101 -14.98 -9.98 -2.73
N PHE A 102 -14.41 -9.08 -3.50
CA PHE A 102 -14.01 -7.75 -3.04
C PHE A 102 -14.34 -6.69 -4.11
N THR A 103 -14.43 -5.42 -3.70
CA THR A 103 -14.69 -4.32 -4.63
C THR A 103 -13.38 -3.87 -5.29
N GLU A 104 -13.49 -3.23 -6.48
CA GLU A 104 -12.33 -2.65 -7.18
C GLU A 104 -11.97 -1.23 -6.67
N ALA A 105 -12.47 -0.83 -5.49
CA ALA A 105 -12.10 0.44 -4.85
C ALA A 105 -10.68 0.36 -4.25
N TRP A 106 -10.12 1.49 -3.85
CA TRP A 106 -8.87 1.54 -3.07
C TRP A 106 -9.10 2.32 -1.77
N PRO A 107 -8.85 1.74 -0.59
CA PRO A 107 -8.67 0.29 -0.36
C PRO A 107 -9.86 -0.54 -0.82
N MET A 108 -9.62 -1.82 -1.13
CA MET A 108 -10.67 -2.74 -1.51
C MET A 108 -11.55 -3.11 -0.31
N ASN A 109 -12.83 -3.41 -0.52
CA ASN A 109 -13.71 -3.87 0.55
C ASN A 109 -14.05 -5.35 0.36
N PHE A 110 -13.93 -6.15 1.41
CA PHE A 110 -14.38 -7.53 1.40
C PHE A 110 -15.91 -7.62 1.34
N GLY A 111 -16.41 -8.50 0.47
CA GLY A 111 -17.83 -8.82 0.32
C GLY A 111 -18.10 -10.31 0.53
N GLY A 112 -19.22 -10.63 1.17
CA GLY A 112 -19.59 -12.02 1.42
C GLY A 112 -18.65 -12.73 2.39
N VAL A 113 -18.17 -12.02 3.42
CA VAL A 113 -17.33 -12.62 4.47
C VAL A 113 -18.14 -13.64 5.25
N SER A 114 -17.63 -14.85 5.32
CA SER A 114 -18.28 -16.00 5.94
C SER A 114 -17.61 -16.47 7.23
N SER A 115 -16.30 -16.23 7.39
CA SER A 115 -15.56 -16.52 8.63
C SER A 115 -14.31 -15.64 8.71
N ILE A 116 -13.88 -15.36 9.93
CA ILE A 116 -12.59 -14.75 10.27
C ILE A 116 -11.95 -15.61 11.34
N GLU A 117 -10.69 -16.04 11.11
CA GLU A 117 -9.96 -16.87 12.03
C GLU A 117 -8.63 -16.19 12.40
N LEU A 118 -8.25 -16.29 13.69
CA LEU A 118 -6.95 -15.82 14.14
C LEU A 118 -5.85 -16.79 13.69
N VAL A 119 -4.72 -16.23 13.26
CA VAL A 119 -3.51 -17.01 12.94
C VAL A 119 -2.59 -16.99 14.15
N ASP A 120 -2.27 -18.17 14.69
CA ASP A 120 -1.42 -18.31 15.86
C ASP A 120 -0.02 -17.72 15.66
N GLY A 121 0.49 -17.01 16.66
CA GLY A 121 1.84 -16.46 16.65
C GLY A 121 2.09 -15.34 15.65
N GLY A 122 1.05 -14.84 14.99
CA GLY A 122 1.14 -13.82 13.95
C GLY A 122 1.11 -12.38 14.45
N MET A 123 1.34 -12.09 15.73
CA MET A 123 1.30 -10.71 16.26
C MET A 123 2.55 -9.92 15.92
N ASP A 124 2.38 -8.81 15.20
CA ASP A 124 3.39 -7.79 14.95
C ASP A 124 2.69 -6.45 14.65
N ASP A 125 2.70 -5.52 15.59
CA ASP A 125 2.05 -4.21 15.45
C ASP A 125 3.01 -3.11 14.95
N ARG A 126 4.04 -3.47 14.20
CA ARG A 126 5.01 -2.52 13.61
C ARG A 126 4.35 -1.46 12.72
N CYS A 127 3.25 -1.81 12.05
CA CYS A 127 2.43 -0.84 11.32
C CYS A 127 1.93 0.28 12.23
N ALA A 128 1.46 -0.05 13.44
CA ALA A 128 1.00 0.93 14.43
C ALA A 128 2.15 1.78 14.96
N LEU A 129 3.36 1.21 15.13
CA LEU A 129 4.56 1.96 15.48
C LEU A 129 4.85 3.05 14.43
N TYR A 130 4.94 2.67 13.15
CA TYR A 130 5.29 3.64 12.10
C TYR A 130 4.17 4.64 11.82
N LEU A 131 2.91 4.24 11.92
CA LEU A 131 1.80 5.20 11.84
C LEU A 131 1.92 6.26 12.93
N ARG A 132 2.24 5.88 14.17
CA ARG A 132 2.48 6.81 15.28
C ARG A 132 3.67 7.74 15.00
N VAL A 133 4.78 7.22 14.44
CA VAL A 133 5.93 8.06 14.07
C VAL A 133 5.55 9.11 13.02
N LEU A 134 4.74 8.75 12.03
CA LEU A 134 4.25 9.69 11.02
C LEU A 134 3.34 10.76 11.62
N GLU A 135 2.43 10.37 12.54
CA GLU A 135 1.55 11.30 13.26
C GLU A 135 2.37 12.26 14.16
N ASP A 136 3.37 11.76 14.88
CA ASP A 136 4.24 12.60 15.69
C ASP A 136 5.04 13.59 14.83
N LEU A 137 5.50 13.18 13.64
CA LEU A 137 6.12 14.09 12.67
C LEU A 137 5.14 15.13 12.12
N TRP A 138 3.87 14.75 11.90
CA TRP A 138 2.84 15.68 11.46
C TRP A 138 2.68 16.84 12.45
N GLU A 139 2.67 16.54 13.74
CA GLU A 139 2.55 17.54 14.81
C GLU A 139 3.75 18.48 14.92
N LYS A 140 4.92 18.07 14.40
CA LYS A 140 6.13 18.91 14.40
C LYS A 140 6.07 19.93 13.27
N ASP A 141 6.53 21.16 13.58
CA ASP A 141 6.57 22.27 12.62
C ASP A 141 5.31 22.34 11.75
N SER A 142 4.18 22.62 12.40
CA SER A 142 2.85 22.62 11.76
C SER A 142 2.72 23.57 10.57
N GLY A 143 3.60 24.59 10.47
CA GLY A 143 3.67 25.48 9.30
C GLY A 143 3.99 24.75 8.00
N LEU A 144 4.64 23.57 8.07
CA LEU A 144 4.88 22.73 6.90
C LEU A 144 3.60 22.03 6.41
N ASN A 145 2.52 22.04 7.21
CA ASN A 145 1.23 21.44 6.84
C ASN A 145 0.28 22.44 6.17
N ASP A 146 0.62 23.74 6.14
CA ASP A 146 -0.28 24.76 5.64
C ASP A 146 -0.61 24.58 4.15
N GLY A 147 -1.90 24.46 3.83
CA GLY A 147 -2.38 24.31 2.45
C GLY A 147 -2.01 22.99 1.77
N LEU A 148 -1.77 21.91 2.54
CA LEU A 148 -1.52 20.59 2.00
C LEU A 148 -2.80 20.04 1.33
N GLU A 149 -2.61 19.48 0.14
CA GLU A 149 -3.59 18.69 -0.60
C GLU A 149 -3.07 17.27 -0.85
N VAL A 150 -1.73 17.10 -0.80
CA VAL A 150 -1.06 15.84 -1.13
C VAL A 150 -0.04 15.50 -0.04
N ILE A 151 -0.06 14.26 0.40
CA ILE A 151 0.93 13.67 1.30
C ILE A 151 1.73 12.64 0.50
N GLY A 152 3.06 12.83 0.45
CA GLY A 152 4.00 11.84 -0.05
C GLY A 152 4.50 10.97 1.08
N VAL A 153 4.55 9.65 0.88
CA VAL A 153 5.06 8.71 1.89
C VAL A 153 6.07 7.75 1.28
N ASP A 154 7.24 7.66 1.88
CA ASP A 154 8.25 6.65 1.55
C ASP A 154 8.58 5.77 2.75
N LEU A 155 8.08 4.53 2.71
CA LEU A 155 8.39 3.47 3.67
C LEU A 155 9.19 2.33 3.01
N SER A 156 9.76 2.57 1.82
CA SER A 156 10.48 1.55 1.03
C SER A 156 11.69 0.98 1.76
N GLN A 157 12.29 1.77 2.67
CA GLN A 157 13.45 1.39 3.45
C GLN A 157 13.08 0.91 4.88
N THR A 158 11.85 0.44 5.06
CA THR A 158 11.40 -0.24 6.27
C THR A 158 11.28 -1.75 6.03
N SER A 159 11.23 -2.52 7.10
CA SER A 159 11.00 -3.97 7.07
C SER A 159 9.54 -4.36 6.88
N LEU A 160 8.63 -3.40 6.73
CA LEU A 160 7.23 -3.66 6.40
C LEU A 160 7.11 -4.34 5.03
N ALA A 161 6.17 -5.27 4.89
CA ALA A 161 5.78 -5.83 3.59
C ALA A 161 5.18 -4.73 2.67
N PRO A 162 5.20 -4.88 1.35
CA PRO A 162 4.66 -3.88 0.43
C PRO A 162 3.22 -3.46 0.74
N SER A 163 2.33 -4.41 1.04
CA SER A 163 0.95 -4.17 1.44
C SER A 163 0.83 -3.40 2.76
N GLU A 164 1.68 -3.72 3.74
CA GLU A 164 1.73 -3.06 5.03
C GLU A 164 2.19 -1.60 4.87
N ARG A 165 3.20 -1.33 4.02
CA ARG A 165 3.64 0.04 3.70
C ARG A 165 2.53 0.88 3.10
N SER A 166 1.85 0.35 2.06
CA SER A 166 0.75 1.06 1.41
C SER A 166 -0.44 1.25 2.36
N ALA A 167 -0.73 0.30 3.25
CA ALA A 167 -1.79 0.45 4.25
C ALA A 167 -1.46 1.53 5.29
N VAL A 168 -0.22 1.57 5.80
CA VAL A 168 0.22 2.62 6.74
C VAL A 168 0.19 3.99 6.06
N ALA A 169 0.71 4.09 4.84
CA ALA A 169 0.71 5.33 4.06
C ALA A 169 -0.73 5.83 3.82
N TRP A 170 -1.64 4.93 3.44
CA TRP A 170 -3.05 5.26 3.24
C TRP A 170 -3.71 5.74 4.53
N ALA A 171 -3.54 5.01 5.63
CA ALA A 171 -4.13 5.37 6.92
C ALA A 171 -3.69 6.77 7.37
N PHE A 172 -2.40 7.08 7.19
CA PHE A 172 -1.84 8.38 7.52
C PHE A 172 -2.43 9.50 6.64
N ALA A 173 -2.46 9.34 5.33
CA ALA A 173 -3.02 10.36 4.44
C ALA A 173 -4.52 10.57 4.64
N GLU A 174 -5.29 9.49 4.87
CA GLU A 174 -6.73 9.53 5.14
C GLU A 174 -7.04 10.27 6.46
N SER A 175 -6.22 10.07 7.51
CA SER A 175 -6.42 10.76 8.80
C SER A 175 -6.27 12.29 8.68
N HIS A 176 -5.59 12.75 7.62
CA HIS A 176 -5.36 14.18 7.33
C HIS A 176 -6.15 14.70 6.12
N GLU A 177 -7.12 13.92 5.62
CA GLU A 177 -7.97 14.28 4.47
C GLU A 177 -7.17 14.70 3.21
N ALA A 178 -5.99 14.08 2.99
CA ALA A 178 -5.08 14.41 1.90
C ALA A 178 -4.99 13.27 0.86
N ASN A 179 -4.65 13.63 -0.37
CA ASN A 179 -4.37 12.67 -1.42
C ASN A 179 -3.00 12.02 -1.17
N LEU A 180 -2.95 10.68 -1.19
CA LEU A 180 -1.70 9.93 -1.04
C LEU A 180 -0.95 9.83 -2.37
N VAL A 181 0.38 10.00 -2.31
CA VAL A 181 1.33 9.50 -3.30
C VAL A 181 2.45 8.75 -2.59
N GLU A 182 2.82 7.59 -3.09
CA GLU A 182 3.91 6.79 -2.53
C GLU A 182 5.17 6.93 -3.39
N GLY A 183 6.33 7.04 -2.75
CA GLY A 183 7.63 7.11 -3.43
C GLY A 183 8.64 8.01 -2.73
N SER A 184 9.90 7.86 -3.12
CA SER A 184 11.02 8.67 -2.66
C SER A 184 10.93 10.12 -3.19
N LEU A 185 11.69 11.04 -2.56
CA LEU A 185 11.80 12.42 -3.07
C LEU A 185 12.27 12.48 -4.52
N GLU A 186 13.14 11.56 -4.94
CA GLU A 186 13.65 11.48 -6.33
C GLU A 186 12.52 11.09 -7.28
N GLU A 187 11.79 10.01 -6.99
CA GLU A 187 10.67 9.53 -7.80
C GLU A 187 9.55 10.57 -7.90
N LEU A 188 9.22 11.25 -6.79
CA LEU A 188 8.19 12.31 -6.79
C LEU A 188 8.66 13.57 -7.56
N THR A 189 9.97 13.83 -7.60
CA THR A 189 10.54 14.89 -8.43
C THR A 189 10.44 14.51 -9.91
N GLU A 190 10.77 13.27 -10.29
CA GLU A 190 10.65 12.77 -11.67
C GLU A 190 9.18 12.76 -12.14
N GLN A 191 8.23 12.46 -11.26
CA GLN A 191 6.80 12.51 -11.53
C GLN A 191 6.24 13.94 -11.60
N GLY A 192 7.04 14.95 -11.20
CA GLY A 192 6.66 16.36 -11.31
C GLY A 192 5.87 16.91 -10.12
N TYR A 193 5.73 16.18 -9.02
CA TYR A 193 5.16 16.70 -7.76
C TYR A 193 6.07 17.72 -7.10
N ILE A 194 7.37 17.49 -7.14
CA ILE A 194 8.41 18.35 -6.53
C ILE A 194 9.07 19.18 -7.62
N THR A 195 9.11 20.50 -7.43
CA THR A 195 9.73 21.43 -8.37
C THR A 195 11.19 21.64 -8.02
N ALA A 196 12.08 21.49 -9.01
CA ALA A 196 13.50 21.79 -8.92
C ALA A 196 13.79 23.14 -9.61
N THR A 197 14.06 24.18 -8.84
CA THR A 197 14.37 25.52 -9.35
C THR A 197 15.89 25.73 -9.36
N PRO A 198 16.53 26.04 -10.51
CA PRO A 198 17.97 26.28 -10.57
C PRO A 198 18.38 27.50 -9.73
N ILE A 199 19.42 27.36 -8.90
CA ILE A 199 20.01 28.47 -8.15
C ILE A 199 21.13 29.07 -9.00
N SER A 200 20.94 30.28 -9.50
CA SER A 200 21.99 31.02 -10.21
C SER A 200 23.04 31.49 -9.23
N SER A 201 24.25 30.94 -9.28
CA SER A 201 25.38 31.51 -8.57
C SER A 201 25.82 32.80 -9.29
N THR A 202 25.45 33.95 -8.76
CA THR A 202 25.92 35.27 -9.25
C THR A 202 27.37 35.56 -8.84
N GLY A 203 28.27 34.57 -8.98
CA GLY A 203 29.70 34.65 -8.73
C GLY A 203 30.47 34.60 -10.04
N SER A 204 31.24 35.65 -10.33
CA SER A 204 32.07 35.80 -11.54
C SER A 204 32.93 34.56 -11.78
N GLY A 205 32.70 33.86 -12.89
CA GLY A 205 33.58 32.83 -13.42
C GLY A 205 33.03 31.40 -13.52
N VAL A 206 31.74 31.17 -13.31
CA VAL A 206 31.14 29.84 -13.48
C VAL A 206 30.40 29.80 -14.81
N ASP A 207 30.65 28.72 -15.58
CA ASP A 207 29.99 28.44 -16.84
C ASP A 207 28.49 28.34 -16.63
N LEU A 208 27.72 29.25 -17.23
CA LEU A 208 26.26 29.39 -17.04
C LEU A 208 25.44 28.29 -17.72
N ASN A 209 26.07 27.28 -18.31
CA ASN A 209 25.37 26.28 -19.09
C ASN A 209 24.84 25.09 -18.30
N GLU A 210 25.24 24.91 -17.05
CA GLU A 210 24.64 23.91 -16.14
C GLU A 210 24.53 24.45 -14.72
N PRO A 211 23.33 24.63 -14.17
CA PRO A 211 23.15 24.99 -12.77
C PRO A 211 23.67 23.87 -11.88
N LYS A 212 24.64 24.19 -10.98
CA LYS A 212 25.21 23.20 -10.05
C LYS A 212 24.32 22.89 -8.85
N TYR A 213 23.35 23.74 -8.59
CA TYR A 213 22.49 23.64 -7.40
C TYR A 213 21.04 23.92 -7.75
N TYR A 214 20.14 23.16 -7.15
CA TYR A 214 18.69 23.32 -7.29
C TYR A 214 18.08 23.59 -5.91
N PHE A 215 17.07 24.44 -5.86
CA PHE A 215 16.15 24.58 -4.76
C PHE A 215 14.94 23.70 -5.04
N TYR A 216 14.68 22.75 -4.18
CA TYR A 216 13.54 21.85 -4.30
C TYR A 216 12.42 22.33 -3.39
N SER A 217 11.18 22.26 -3.88
CA SER A 217 10.00 22.63 -3.10
C SER A 217 8.76 21.91 -3.59
N TRP A 218 7.85 21.65 -2.67
CA TRP A 218 6.54 21.10 -2.95
C TRP A 218 5.47 22.08 -2.45
N GLU A 219 4.76 22.77 -3.37
CA GLU A 219 3.87 23.89 -3.05
C GLU A 219 2.64 23.43 -2.22
N ASN A 220 1.95 22.38 -2.69
CA ASN A 220 0.74 21.82 -2.08
C ASN A 220 0.92 20.44 -1.48
N GLY A 221 2.16 20.02 -1.22
CA GLY A 221 2.44 18.71 -0.66
C GLY A 221 3.54 18.73 0.41
N CYS A 222 3.64 17.64 1.15
CA CYS A 222 4.69 17.36 2.10
C CYS A 222 5.06 15.88 2.06
N HIS A 223 6.35 15.58 2.11
CA HIS A 223 6.87 14.22 2.06
C HIS A 223 7.25 13.75 3.46
N PHE A 224 6.87 12.51 3.77
CA PHE A 224 7.20 11.81 5.01
C PHE A 224 7.93 10.52 4.68
N SER A 225 9.02 10.24 5.38
CA SER A 225 9.76 9.00 5.19
C SER A 225 10.28 8.42 6.48
N ILE A 226 10.42 7.09 6.50
CA ILE A 226 11.06 6.34 7.59
C ILE A 226 12.11 5.43 6.98
N ILE A 227 13.32 5.46 7.54
CA ILE A 227 14.46 4.67 7.08
C ILE A 227 14.97 3.85 8.25
N GLU A 228 14.79 2.52 8.18
CA GLU A 228 15.39 1.61 9.16
C GLU A 228 16.89 1.52 8.95
N GLN A 229 17.62 1.52 10.05
CA GLN A 229 19.05 1.23 10.04
C GLN A 229 19.27 -0.29 9.90
N PRO A 230 20.28 -0.73 9.13
CA PRO A 230 20.60 -2.15 9.03
C PRO A 230 20.88 -2.75 10.42
N MET A 231 20.21 -3.85 10.75
CA MET A 231 20.52 -4.58 11.98
C MET A 231 21.85 -5.33 11.83
N GLU A 232 22.79 -5.10 12.76
CA GLU A 232 24.08 -5.78 12.77
C GLU A 232 23.98 -7.25 13.23
N ASP A 233 22.93 -7.64 13.98
CA ASP A 233 22.75 -8.98 14.52
C ASP A 233 21.33 -9.54 14.34
N THR A 234 21.24 -10.77 13.86
CA THR A 234 19.99 -11.53 13.64
C THR A 234 19.44 -12.20 14.90
N TYR A 235 20.03 -12.02 16.04
CA TYR A 235 19.63 -12.71 17.28
C TYR A 235 18.87 -11.80 18.24
N SER A 236 17.53 -12.05 18.34
CA SER A 236 16.68 -11.83 19.51
C SER A 236 16.46 -10.40 20.00
N LEU A 237 15.19 -9.97 20.09
CA LEU A 237 14.72 -8.74 20.78
C LEU A 237 15.59 -7.49 20.53
N THR A 238 16.19 -7.40 19.37
CA THR A 238 17.02 -6.28 18.97
C THR A 238 16.12 -5.08 18.73
N PRO A 239 16.41 -3.92 19.34
CA PRO A 239 15.65 -2.73 19.04
C PRO A 239 15.77 -2.38 17.55
N VAL A 240 14.68 -2.04 16.91
CA VAL A 240 14.76 -1.40 15.60
C VAL A 240 15.25 0.02 15.82
N THR A 241 16.22 0.43 15.00
CA THR A 241 16.72 1.81 14.96
C THR A 241 16.34 2.40 13.61
N PHE A 242 15.83 3.62 13.61
CA PHE A 242 15.38 4.28 12.39
C PHE A 242 15.51 5.80 12.48
N ASP A 243 15.54 6.43 11.31
CA ASP A 243 15.38 7.86 11.15
C ASP A 243 14.03 8.14 10.49
N ALA A 244 13.43 9.30 10.80
CA ALA A 244 12.19 9.71 10.18
C ALA A 244 12.24 11.18 9.80
N GLN A 245 11.60 11.53 8.69
CA GLN A 245 11.69 12.88 8.11
C GLN A 245 10.33 13.36 7.63
N LYS A 246 10.08 14.65 7.85
CA LYS A 246 9.03 15.45 7.22
C LYS A 246 9.72 16.52 6.38
N TRP A 247 9.40 16.60 5.09
CA TRP A 247 10.06 17.50 4.15
C TRP A 247 9.07 18.18 3.22
N ARG A 248 9.19 19.48 3.05
CA ARG A 248 8.41 20.27 2.11
C ARG A 248 9.28 21.07 1.11
N SER A 249 10.47 21.47 1.53
CA SER A 249 11.40 22.20 0.66
C SER A 249 12.85 22.06 1.16
N SER A 250 13.79 22.56 0.36
CA SER A 250 15.20 22.64 0.75
C SER A 250 15.46 23.46 2.02
N LEU A 251 14.49 24.26 2.49
CA LEU A 251 14.58 25.08 3.70
C LEU A 251 13.41 24.82 4.66
N GLY A 252 12.72 23.71 4.49
CA GLY A 252 11.56 23.35 5.29
C GLY A 252 11.51 21.84 5.48
N ALA A 253 12.19 21.33 6.49
CA ALA A 253 12.19 19.94 6.87
C ALA A 253 12.35 19.77 8.39
N TYR A 254 11.81 18.67 8.91
CA TYR A 254 11.95 18.23 10.30
C TYR A 254 12.42 16.79 10.35
N PHE A 255 13.32 16.49 11.27
CA PHE A 255 13.96 15.17 11.34
C PHE A 255 13.89 14.62 12.77
N PHE A 256 13.55 13.34 12.87
CA PHE A 256 13.83 12.49 14.02
C PHE A 256 15.00 11.59 13.65
N SER A 257 16.07 11.60 14.44
CA SER A 257 17.25 10.79 14.17
C SER A 257 17.58 9.85 15.33
N ASN A 258 18.08 8.68 14.99
CA ASN A 258 18.43 7.62 15.93
C ASN A 258 17.23 7.24 16.83
N CYS A 259 16.07 7.14 16.26
CA CYS A 259 14.88 6.62 16.96
C CYS A 259 15.09 5.14 17.28
N THR A 260 14.60 4.69 18.43
CA THR A 260 14.68 3.29 18.82
C THR A 260 13.36 2.80 19.40
N ALA A 261 12.93 1.61 18.99
CA ALA A 261 11.79 0.89 19.55
C ALA A 261 12.16 -0.57 19.83
N VAL A 262 11.50 -1.21 20.78
CA VAL A 262 11.75 -2.59 21.18
C VAL A 262 10.48 -3.41 21.05
N GLN A 263 10.57 -4.56 20.42
CA GLN A 263 9.46 -5.51 20.33
C GLN A 263 9.38 -6.36 21.61
N SER A 264 8.18 -6.48 22.16
CA SER A 264 7.91 -7.38 23.28
C SER A 264 7.92 -8.86 22.84
N ALA A 265 7.99 -9.76 23.81
CA ALA A 265 7.86 -11.19 23.53
C ALA A 265 6.48 -11.60 22.97
N LEU A 266 5.49 -10.72 23.04
CA LEU A 266 4.15 -10.92 22.50
C LEU A 266 3.99 -10.33 21.09
N GLY A 267 5.06 -9.75 20.51
CA GLY A 267 5.02 -9.15 19.18
C GLY A 267 4.61 -7.69 19.14
N GLU A 268 4.31 -7.09 20.29
CA GLU A 268 3.94 -5.68 20.39
C GLU A 268 5.18 -4.79 20.40
N TRP A 269 5.14 -3.68 19.67
CA TRP A 269 6.20 -2.67 19.69
C TRP A 269 5.92 -1.63 20.76
N SER A 270 6.92 -1.39 21.61
CA SER A 270 6.86 -0.33 22.62
C SER A 270 6.75 1.05 21.98
N ASP A 271 6.50 2.05 22.82
CA ASP A 271 6.75 3.43 22.43
C ASP A 271 8.21 3.58 22.02
N TYR A 272 8.44 4.36 20.96
CA TYR A 272 9.78 4.64 20.51
C TYR A 272 10.39 5.83 21.26
N THR A 273 11.70 5.93 21.26
CA THR A 273 12.46 7.08 21.78
C THR A 273 13.15 7.79 20.65
N ILE A 274 13.16 9.12 20.66
CA ILE A 274 13.85 9.96 19.68
C ILE A 274 15.24 10.28 20.22
N GLY A 275 16.29 9.92 19.48
CA GLY A 275 17.68 10.24 19.86
C GLY A 275 18.01 11.72 19.72
N SER A 276 17.60 12.33 18.60
CA SER A 276 17.72 13.78 18.38
C SER A 276 16.68 14.30 17.40
N GLU A 277 16.34 15.58 17.53
CA GLU A 277 15.46 16.30 16.63
C GLU A 277 16.22 17.45 15.96
N MET A 278 15.92 17.71 14.67
CA MET A 278 16.54 18.78 13.90
C MET A 278 15.50 19.40 12.97
N ILE A 279 15.61 20.73 12.80
CA ILE A 279 14.85 21.51 11.83
C ILE A 279 15.82 22.17 10.85
N SER A 280 15.45 22.23 9.57
CA SER A 280 16.22 22.94 8.55
C SER A 280 15.49 24.16 8.02
#